data_092361063f958610b0d0722c23707618
#
_entry.id   092361063f958610b0d0722c23707618
#
_cell.length_a   1.000
_cell.length_b   1.000
_cell.length_c   1.000
_cell.angle_alpha   90.00
_cell.angle_beta   90.00
_cell.angle_gamma   90.00
#
_symmetry.space_group_name_H-M   'P 1'
#
loop_
_entity.id
_entity.type
_entity.pdbx_description
1 polymer ?
#
loop_
_entity_poly.entity_id
_entity_poly.type
_entity_poly.pdbx_seq_one_letter_code
_entity_poly.pdbx_strand_id
1 'polypeptide(L)'
;MFAAEPRRAVLDHGRALRGNPRLINVLLVIDNFDSFTFNLVQYFGQLGVEQRVFRNNEITPAEALALNPDRVLISPGPCSPAEAGVSLGMIEAFAGNKPIFGVCLGHQSIGHFFGGHVVRADRLMHGKTSPILHHNSDLFKGLPQGFKATRYHSLLVERATFPAALEITAETAEGEVMGLRHRTLPIWGVQFHPESIATEHGMNILKNFLSLN
;
A
#
# COMPACT_ATOMS: atom_id res chain seq x y z
N MET A 1 21.20 37.71 20.33
CA MET A 1 21.21 36.26 20.57
C MET A 1 19.79 35.86 21.01
N PHE A 2 18.88 35.57 20.06
CA PHE A 2 17.51 35.12 20.33
C PHE A 2 17.25 33.86 19.54
N ALA A 3 17.13 32.76 20.27
CA ALA A 3 16.72 31.48 19.73
C ALA A 3 15.21 31.49 19.48
N ALA A 4 14.78 31.23 18.26
CA ALA A 4 13.38 31.07 17.92
C ALA A 4 13.01 29.57 18.02
N GLU A 5 12.11 29.24 18.94
CA GLU A 5 11.49 27.91 19.01
C GLU A 5 10.50 27.70 17.86
N PRO A 6 10.42 26.48 17.30
CA PRO A 6 9.43 26.17 16.28
C PRO A 6 8.05 26.01 16.94
N ARG A 7 7.09 26.82 16.52
CA ARG A 7 5.68 26.73 16.94
C ARG A 7 5.07 25.42 16.41
N ARG A 8 4.70 24.53 17.33
CA ARG A 8 3.78 23.42 17.06
C ARG A 8 2.43 24.01 16.65
N ALA A 9 1.99 23.73 15.44
CA ALA A 9 0.61 23.97 15.02
C ALA A 9 -0.28 22.91 15.66
N VAL A 10 -0.90 23.28 16.79
CA VAL A 10 -2.03 22.53 17.36
C VAL A 10 -3.25 22.93 16.55
N LEU A 11 -3.75 22.07 15.69
CA LEU A 11 -5.06 22.22 15.08
C LEU A 11 -6.11 21.70 16.08
N ASP A 12 -6.68 22.63 16.81
CA ASP A 12 -7.88 22.42 17.62
C ASP A 12 -9.10 22.26 16.71
N HIS A 13 -9.67 21.06 16.64
CA HIS A 13 -10.93 20.79 15.96
C HIS A 13 -12.02 20.35 16.95
N GLY A 14 -12.22 21.16 17.96
CA GLY A 14 -13.42 21.14 18.79
C GLY A 14 -14.61 21.80 18.09
N ARG A 15 -15.19 21.19 17.04
CA ARG A 15 -16.53 21.55 16.57
C ARG A 15 -17.31 20.28 16.23
N ALA A 16 -18.10 19.83 17.19
CA ALA A 16 -19.10 18.80 16.98
C ALA A 16 -20.14 19.28 15.96
N LEU A 17 -20.05 18.83 14.72
CA LEU A 17 -21.12 18.93 13.75
C LEU A 17 -22.09 17.77 13.98
N ARG A 18 -23.24 18.10 14.54
CA ARG A 18 -24.39 17.18 14.64
C ARG A 18 -24.97 16.97 13.24
N GLY A 19 -25.07 15.69 12.80
CA GLY A 19 -26.01 15.27 11.77
C GLY A 19 -25.40 14.96 10.39
N ASN A 20 -24.67 13.85 10.27
CA ASN A 20 -24.88 12.83 9.25
C ASN A 20 -24.04 11.58 9.59
N PRO A 21 -24.58 10.36 9.64
CA PRO A 21 -23.77 9.22 10.04
C PRO A 21 -22.88 8.76 8.87
N ARG A 22 -21.59 8.85 9.06
CA ARG A 22 -20.51 8.08 8.42
C ARG A 22 -20.46 8.03 6.89
N LEU A 23 -19.75 8.96 6.30
CA LEU A 23 -18.98 8.75 5.08
C LEU A 23 -17.56 9.31 5.25
N ILE A 24 -16.95 9.13 6.39
CA ILE A 24 -15.51 9.43 6.55
C ILE A 24 -14.79 8.11 6.34
N ASN A 25 -14.36 7.85 5.11
CA ASN A 25 -13.43 6.78 4.79
C ASN A 25 -12.05 7.18 5.29
N VAL A 26 -11.68 6.73 6.49
CA VAL A 26 -10.35 7.00 7.07
C VAL A 26 -9.37 5.92 6.60
N LEU A 27 -8.37 6.34 5.84
CA LEU A 27 -7.25 5.52 5.44
C LEU A 27 -6.08 5.71 6.41
N LEU A 28 -5.70 4.66 7.11
CA LEU A 28 -4.44 4.63 7.85
C LEU A 28 -3.29 4.34 6.88
N VAL A 29 -2.30 5.21 6.84
CA VAL A 29 -1.11 5.06 6.00
C VAL A 29 0.09 4.79 6.90
N ILE A 30 0.75 3.65 6.69
CA ILE A 30 2.03 3.32 7.32
C ILE A 30 3.13 3.71 6.34
N ASP A 31 3.87 4.77 6.68
CA ASP A 31 4.98 5.30 5.90
C ASP A 31 6.27 4.57 6.26
N ASN A 32 6.81 3.82 5.32
CA ASN A 32 8.08 3.09 5.43
C ASN A 32 9.29 3.96 5.06
N PHE A 33 9.25 5.26 5.34
CA PHE A 33 10.33 6.22 5.03
C PHE A 33 10.63 6.34 3.54
N ASP A 34 9.59 6.33 2.72
CA ASP A 34 9.71 6.47 1.27
C ASP A 34 9.15 7.81 0.78
N SER A 35 9.91 8.48 -0.10
CA SER A 35 9.49 9.77 -0.68
C SER A 35 8.23 9.66 -1.54
N PHE A 36 7.94 8.49 -2.09
CA PHE A 36 6.73 8.24 -2.89
C PHE A 36 5.48 8.04 -2.05
N THR A 37 5.60 7.81 -0.73
CA THR A 37 4.43 7.71 0.18
C THR A 37 3.52 8.92 0.04
N PHE A 38 4.10 10.12 -0.03
CA PHE A 38 3.30 11.35 -0.13
C PHE A 38 2.61 11.54 -1.48
N ASN A 39 3.07 10.89 -2.55
CA ASN A 39 2.32 10.85 -3.81
C ASN A 39 1.05 9.98 -3.66
N LEU A 40 1.14 8.83 -2.95
CA LEU A 40 -0.05 8.03 -2.59
C LEU A 40 -1.02 8.85 -1.74
N VAL A 41 -0.51 9.56 -0.72
CA VAL A 41 -1.31 10.45 0.13
C VAL A 41 -2.03 11.52 -0.71
N GLN A 42 -1.33 12.16 -1.65
CA GLN A 42 -1.95 13.14 -2.55
C GLN A 42 -3.04 12.53 -3.43
N TYR A 43 -2.80 11.36 -4.00
CA TYR A 43 -3.77 10.70 -4.87
C TYR A 43 -5.02 10.27 -4.09
N PHE A 44 -4.88 9.68 -2.91
CA PHE A 44 -6.02 9.39 -2.05
C PHE A 44 -6.74 10.65 -1.58
N GLY A 45 -6.01 11.75 -1.32
CA GLY A 45 -6.59 13.06 -1.02
C GLY A 45 -7.44 13.59 -2.18
N GLN A 46 -6.97 13.46 -3.44
CA GLN A 46 -7.75 13.83 -4.63
C GLN A 46 -9.02 12.97 -4.79
N LEU A 47 -9.01 11.73 -4.28
CA LEU A 47 -10.17 10.85 -4.23
C LEU A 47 -11.10 11.14 -3.05
N GLY A 48 -10.82 12.18 -2.25
CA GLY A 48 -11.67 12.61 -1.13
C GLY A 48 -11.56 11.75 0.13
N VAL A 49 -10.45 11.01 0.29
CA VAL A 49 -10.22 10.13 1.45
C VAL A 49 -9.55 10.89 2.57
N GLU A 50 -10.09 10.83 3.79
CA GLU A 50 -9.39 11.31 5.00
C GLU A 50 -8.25 10.35 5.34
N GLN A 51 -7.08 10.88 5.68
CA GLN A 51 -5.89 10.06 5.89
C GLN A 51 -5.24 10.36 7.24
N ARG A 52 -4.75 9.29 7.89
CA ARG A 52 -3.88 9.35 9.07
C ARG A 52 -2.56 8.70 8.70
N VAL A 53 -1.51 9.48 8.62
CA VAL A 53 -0.18 9.04 8.18
C VAL A 53 0.72 8.95 9.39
N PHE A 54 1.33 7.77 9.60
CA PHE A 54 2.34 7.53 10.63
C PHE A 54 3.53 6.81 10.01
N ARG A 55 4.71 7.18 10.43
CA ARG A 55 5.91 6.40 10.11
C ARG A 55 5.86 5.04 10.78
N ASN A 56 6.52 4.07 10.19
CA ASN A 56 6.49 2.67 10.65
C ASN A 56 7.14 2.44 12.03
N ASN A 57 7.66 3.48 12.66
CA ASN A 57 8.22 3.48 14.02
C ASN A 57 7.50 4.49 14.96
N GLU A 58 6.43 5.13 14.52
CA GLU A 58 5.72 6.17 15.29
C GLU A 58 4.37 5.70 15.86
N ILE A 59 3.92 4.51 15.51
CA ILE A 59 2.65 3.95 15.96
C ILE A 59 2.78 2.45 16.19
N THR A 60 2.13 1.94 17.21
CA THR A 60 2.01 0.49 17.45
C THR A 60 0.74 -0.09 16.80
N PRO A 61 0.68 -1.41 16.54
CA PRO A 61 -0.55 -2.03 16.05
C PRO A 61 -1.76 -1.83 16.98
N ALA A 62 -1.56 -1.79 18.29
CA ALA A 62 -2.62 -1.56 19.27
C ALA A 62 -3.18 -0.13 19.17
N GLU A 63 -2.32 0.89 19.04
CA GLU A 63 -2.74 2.27 18.82
C GLU A 63 -3.45 2.42 17.47
N ALA A 64 -2.95 1.75 16.43
CA ALA A 64 -3.57 1.76 15.11
C ALA A 64 -4.98 1.14 15.14
N LEU A 65 -5.19 0.04 15.85
CA LEU A 65 -6.51 -0.57 16.07
C LEU A 65 -7.46 0.40 16.81
N ALA A 66 -6.94 1.12 17.81
CA ALA A 66 -7.73 2.10 18.57
C ALA A 66 -8.20 3.29 17.70
N LEU A 67 -7.46 3.64 16.63
CA LEU A 67 -7.89 4.65 15.64
C LEU A 67 -9.09 4.18 14.81
N ASN A 68 -9.36 2.86 14.78
CA ASN A 68 -10.44 2.23 14.02
C ASN A 68 -10.56 2.75 12.57
N PRO A 69 -9.50 2.68 11.76
CA PRO A 69 -9.53 3.11 10.37
C PRO A 69 -10.48 2.24 9.54
N ASP A 70 -10.95 2.75 8.42
CA ASP A 70 -11.76 1.96 7.48
C ASP A 70 -10.88 1.10 6.56
N ARG A 71 -9.66 1.54 6.28
CA ARG A 71 -8.68 0.84 5.43
C ARG A 71 -7.25 1.11 5.91
N VAL A 72 -6.33 0.24 5.51
CA VAL A 72 -4.89 0.37 5.80
C VAL A 72 -4.10 0.33 4.51
N LEU A 73 -3.17 1.28 4.36
CA LEU A 73 -2.17 1.31 3.31
C LEU A 73 -0.78 1.08 3.92
N ILE A 74 -0.04 0.11 3.39
CA ILE A 74 1.37 -0.09 3.71
C ILE A 74 2.19 0.39 2.52
N SER A 75 2.96 1.45 2.73
CA SER A 75 3.65 2.18 1.68
C SER A 75 4.85 1.45 1.10
N PRO A 76 5.40 1.94 -0.01
CA PRO A 76 6.77 1.63 -0.42
C PRO A 76 7.76 1.93 0.71
N GLY A 77 8.97 1.39 0.59
CA GLY A 77 10.05 1.64 1.54
C GLY A 77 11.36 0.99 1.11
N PRO A 78 12.46 1.36 1.77
CA PRO A 78 13.76 0.71 1.56
C PRO A 78 13.83 -0.65 2.26
N CYS A 79 14.91 -1.39 2.00
CA CYS A 79 15.28 -2.65 2.63
C CYS A 79 14.30 -3.80 2.33
N SER A 80 14.00 -4.63 3.33
CA SER A 80 13.20 -5.85 3.22
C SER A 80 12.01 -5.83 4.20
N PRO A 81 11.03 -6.73 4.07
CA PRO A 81 9.92 -6.85 5.01
C PRO A 81 10.32 -7.02 6.48
N ALA A 82 11.44 -7.70 6.74
CA ALA A 82 11.95 -7.90 8.10
C ALA A 82 12.42 -6.58 8.76
N GLU A 83 12.71 -5.57 7.94
CA GLU A 83 13.20 -4.25 8.36
C GLU A 83 12.11 -3.16 8.22
N ALA A 84 10.89 -3.54 7.84
CA ALA A 84 9.77 -2.63 7.60
C ALA A 84 9.04 -2.18 8.89
N GLY A 85 9.73 -2.18 10.05
CA GLY A 85 9.18 -1.74 11.32
C GLY A 85 7.87 -2.45 11.67
N VAL A 86 6.81 -1.70 11.95
CA VAL A 86 5.51 -2.27 12.35
C VAL A 86 4.68 -2.87 11.21
N SER A 87 5.16 -2.82 9.95
CA SER A 87 4.35 -3.22 8.78
C SER A 87 3.81 -4.64 8.88
N LEU A 88 4.61 -5.63 9.34
CA LEU A 88 4.14 -7.00 9.55
C LEU A 88 3.09 -7.07 10.67
N GLY A 89 3.31 -6.37 11.79
CA GLY A 89 2.33 -6.29 12.87
C GLY A 89 1.03 -5.59 12.47
N MET A 90 1.07 -4.65 11.53
CA MET A 90 -0.15 -4.05 10.96
C MET A 90 -0.93 -5.04 10.12
N ILE A 91 -0.24 -5.86 9.29
CA ILE A 91 -0.91 -6.93 8.54
C ILE A 91 -1.59 -7.89 9.51
N GLU A 92 -0.90 -8.34 10.54
CA GLU A 92 -1.45 -9.25 11.57
C GLU A 92 -2.68 -8.65 12.26
N ALA A 93 -2.60 -7.40 12.71
CA ALA A 93 -3.65 -6.73 13.47
C ALA A 93 -4.92 -6.48 12.65
N PHE A 94 -4.79 -6.19 11.36
CA PHE A 94 -5.91 -5.80 10.51
C PHE A 94 -6.38 -6.91 9.55
N ALA A 95 -5.63 -8.02 9.40
CA ALA A 95 -6.01 -9.13 8.55
C ALA A 95 -7.41 -9.67 8.93
N GLY A 96 -8.32 -9.71 7.96
CA GLY A 96 -9.71 -10.14 8.16
C GLY A 96 -10.66 -9.10 8.77
N ASN A 97 -10.15 -7.98 9.27
CA ASN A 97 -10.96 -6.94 9.90
C ASN A 97 -11.14 -5.70 9.02
N LYS A 98 -10.13 -5.35 8.25
CA LYS A 98 -10.11 -4.16 7.41
C LYS A 98 -9.41 -4.45 6.08
N PRO A 99 -9.83 -3.78 4.98
CA PRO A 99 -9.09 -3.81 3.72
C PRO A 99 -7.66 -3.30 3.87
N ILE A 100 -6.69 -4.09 3.40
CA ILE A 100 -5.26 -3.76 3.42
C ILE A 100 -4.77 -3.65 1.98
N PHE A 101 -4.04 -2.57 1.68
CA PHE A 101 -3.33 -2.40 0.41
C PHE A 101 -1.84 -2.22 0.65
N GLY A 102 -1.02 -3.08 0.06
CA GLY A 102 0.44 -2.99 0.09
C GLY A 102 1.03 -2.53 -1.24
N VAL A 103 1.91 -1.53 -1.22
CA VAL A 103 2.62 -1.04 -2.40
C VAL A 103 4.11 -1.30 -2.24
N CYS A 104 4.75 -1.93 -3.23
CA CYS A 104 6.17 -2.25 -3.29
C CYS A 104 6.64 -3.01 -2.05
N LEU A 105 7.29 -2.39 -1.07
CA LEU A 105 7.65 -3.03 0.21
C LEU A 105 6.40 -3.56 0.95
N GLY A 106 5.28 -2.85 0.90
CA GLY A 106 4.01 -3.31 1.47
C GLY A 106 3.49 -4.58 0.81
N HIS A 107 3.59 -4.71 -0.51
CA HIS A 107 3.29 -5.94 -1.25
C HIS A 107 4.21 -7.09 -0.84
N GLN A 108 5.51 -6.84 -0.73
CA GLN A 108 6.50 -7.81 -0.26
C GLN A 108 6.23 -8.23 1.18
N SER A 109 5.83 -7.29 2.05
CA SER A 109 5.46 -7.57 3.44
C SER A 109 4.24 -8.49 3.53
N ILE A 110 3.25 -8.32 2.66
CA ILE A 110 2.11 -9.24 2.55
C ILE A 110 2.59 -10.63 2.11
N GLY A 111 3.37 -10.72 1.04
CA GLY A 111 3.92 -12.00 0.57
C GLY A 111 4.71 -12.73 1.66
N HIS A 112 5.57 -12.00 2.35
CA HIS A 112 6.40 -12.53 3.45
C HIS A 112 5.56 -12.97 4.66
N PHE A 113 4.58 -12.18 5.07
CA PHE A 113 3.71 -12.47 6.22
C PHE A 113 2.96 -13.80 6.04
N PHE A 114 2.52 -14.11 4.83
CA PHE A 114 1.85 -15.38 4.52
C PHE A 114 2.81 -16.53 4.19
N GLY A 115 4.12 -16.36 4.38
CA GLY A 115 5.13 -17.42 4.29
C GLY A 115 5.87 -17.49 2.95
N GLY A 116 5.70 -16.53 2.06
CA GLY A 116 6.48 -16.40 0.83
C GLY A 116 7.88 -15.86 1.08
N HIS A 117 8.82 -16.25 0.24
CA HIS A 117 10.16 -15.67 0.26
C HIS A 117 10.20 -14.38 -0.56
N VAL A 118 10.93 -13.40 -0.05
CA VAL A 118 11.28 -12.18 -0.78
C VAL A 118 12.73 -12.28 -1.17
N VAL A 119 12.97 -12.33 -2.48
CA VAL A 119 14.29 -12.60 -3.06
C VAL A 119 14.73 -11.46 -3.96
N ARG A 120 16.03 -11.43 -4.28
CA ARG A 120 16.58 -10.47 -5.23
C ARG A 120 16.04 -10.75 -6.63
N ALA A 121 15.57 -9.71 -7.30
CA ALA A 121 15.16 -9.80 -8.70
C ALA A 121 16.36 -10.05 -9.60
N ASP A 122 16.19 -10.87 -10.63
CA ASP A 122 17.25 -11.16 -11.63
C ASP A 122 17.69 -9.88 -12.35
N ARG A 123 16.78 -8.90 -12.46
CA ARG A 123 17.01 -7.60 -13.11
C ARG A 123 16.72 -6.47 -12.15
N LEU A 124 17.68 -5.56 -12.02
CA LEU A 124 17.48 -4.32 -11.26
C LEU A 124 16.51 -3.41 -12.02
N MET A 125 15.39 -3.09 -11.40
CA MET A 125 14.37 -2.19 -11.91
C MET A 125 14.42 -0.88 -11.11
N HIS A 126 14.97 0.17 -11.73
CA HIS A 126 15.06 1.50 -11.12
C HIS A 126 14.52 2.55 -12.09
N GLY A 127 13.29 3.01 -11.85
CA GLY A 127 12.62 3.99 -12.69
C GLY A 127 12.24 3.49 -14.08
N LYS A 128 12.24 2.18 -14.31
CA LYS A 128 11.85 1.57 -15.58
C LYS A 128 10.38 1.18 -15.54
N THR A 129 9.73 1.25 -16.71
CA THR A 129 8.36 0.74 -16.86
C THR A 129 8.34 -0.67 -17.45
N SER A 130 7.36 -1.46 -17.06
CA SER A 130 7.06 -2.77 -17.66
C SER A 130 5.58 -2.87 -18.00
N PRO A 131 5.21 -3.57 -19.09
CA PRO A 131 3.84 -3.96 -19.32
C PRO A 131 3.36 -4.91 -18.22
N ILE A 132 2.14 -4.69 -17.71
CA ILE A 132 1.53 -5.50 -16.66
C ILE A 132 0.41 -6.34 -17.26
N LEU A 133 0.54 -7.67 -17.14
CA LEU A 133 -0.52 -8.62 -17.46
C LEU A 133 -1.30 -8.89 -16.16
N HIS A 134 -2.64 -8.89 -16.21
CA HIS A 134 -3.46 -9.02 -15.02
C HIS A 134 -4.77 -9.77 -15.27
N HIS A 135 -5.44 -10.20 -14.20
CA HIS A 135 -6.66 -11.01 -14.27
C HIS A 135 -7.96 -10.20 -14.45
N ASN A 136 -7.86 -8.88 -14.67
CA ASN A 136 -9.01 -7.96 -14.83
C ASN A 136 -10.04 -8.02 -13.67
N SER A 137 -9.55 -8.24 -12.45
CA SER A 137 -10.35 -8.31 -11.23
C SER A 137 -9.82 -7.35 -10.16
N ASP A 138 -10.63 -7.05 -9.17
CA ASP A 138 -10.26 -6.26 -8.00
C ASP A 138 -9.56 -4.94 -8.36
N LEU A 139 -8.28 -4.78 -7.97
CA LEU A 139 -7.48 -3.59 -8.26
C LEU A 139 -7.39 -3.28 -9.76
N PHE A 140 -7.46 -4.32 -10.61
CA PHE A 140 -7.24 -4.21 -12.06
C PHE A 140 -8.54 -4.20 -12.88
N LYS A 141 -9.70 -4.17 -12.21
CA LYS A 141 -11.00 -4.17 -12.89
C LYS A 141 -11.13 -2.99 -13.84
N GLY A 142 -11.41 -3.30 -15.10
CA GLY A 142 -11.63 -2.30 -16.17
C GLY A 142 -10.36 -1.65 -16.71
N LEU A 143 -9.18 -2.16 -16.36
CA LEU A 143 -7.92 -1.68 -16.92
C LEU A 143 -7.54 -2.45 -18.20
N PRO A 144 -6.84 -1.81 -19.16
CA PRO A 144 -6.35 -2.50 -20.34
C PRO A 144 -5.21 -3.45 -19.98
N GLN A 145 -5.12 -4.58 -20.68
CA GLN A 145 -3.97 -5.49 -20.56
C GLN A 145 -2.71 -4.82 -21.08
N GLY A 146 -1.59 -5.07 -20.39
CA GLY A 146 -0.29 -4.57 -20.80
C GLY A 146 -0.10 -3.06 -20.54
N PHE A 147 -0.89 -2.44 -19.67
CA PHE A 147 -0.62 -1.07 -19.25
C PHE A 147 0.77 -0.97 -18.63
N LYS A 148 1.44 0.16 -18.83
CA LYS A 148 2.81 0.36 -18.33
C LYS A 148 2.80 0.81 -16.88
N ALA A 149 3.58 0.14 -16.02
CA ALA A 149 3.77 0.53 -14.63
C ALA A 149 5.24 0.70 -14.28
N THR A 150 5.51 1.71 -13.46
CA THR A 150 6.86 2.05 -13.01
C THR A 150 7.32 1.13 -11.89
N ARG A 151 8.55 0.68 -11.98
CA ARG A 151 9.19 -0.24 -11.04
C ARG A 151 10.45 0.39 -10.45
N TYR A 152 10.57 0.35 -9.10
CA TYR A 152 11.73 0.84 -8.34
C TYR A 152 12.22 -0.21 -7.34
N HIS A 153 12.27 -1.47 -7.69
CA HIS A 153 12.59 -2.53 -6.75
C HIS A 153 13.78 -3.39 -7.19
N SER A 154 14.55 -3.85 -6.21
CA SER A 154 15.59 -4.87 -6.34
C SER A 154 15.16 -6.22 -5.74
N LEU A 155 14.06 -6.24 -4.99
CA LEU A 155 13.47 -7.42 -4.37
C LEU A 155 12.07 -7.68 -4.96
N LEU A 156 11.64 -8.94 -4.92
CA LEU A 156 10.29 -9.36 -5.31
C LEU A 156 9.84 -10.58 -4.51
N VAL A 157 8.54 -10.83 -4.47
CA VAL A 157 7.98 -12.06 -3.91
C VAL A 157 8.28 -13.20 -4.88
N GLU A 158 8.97 -14.23 -4.39
CA GLU A 158 9.40 -15.37 -5.20
C GLU A 158 8.20 -16.21 -5.65
N ARG A 159 8.09 -16.47 -6.96
CA ARG A 159 7.00 -17.28 -7.52
C ARG A 159 7.05 -18.73 -7.04
N ALA A 160 8.26 -19.31 -6.88
CA ALA A 160 8.42 -20.71 -6.50
C ALA A 160 7.92 -21.01 -5.07
N THR A 161 7.99 -20.03 -4.19
CA THR A 161 7.53 -20.13 -2.78
C THR A 161 6.26 -19.33 -2.54
N PHE A 162 5.51 -18.98 -3.60
CA PHE A 162 4.33 -18.14 -3.48
C PHE A 162 3.27 -18.81 -2.58
N PRO A 163 2.77 -18.12 -1.53
CA PRO A 163 1.91 -18.72 -0.53
C PRO A 163 0.57 -19.21 -1.08
N ALA A 164 0.14 -20.41 -0.70
CA ALA A 164 -1.14 -20.98 -1.13
C ALA A 164 -2.37 -20.13 -0.69
N ALA A 165 -2.25 -19.36 0.41
CA ALA A 165 -3.29 -18.45 0.88
C ALA A 165 -3.49 -17.24 -0.04
N LEU A 166 -2.50 -16.94 -0.87
CA LEU A 166 -2.51 -15.82 -1.80
C LEU A 166 -2.82 -16.28 -3.23
N GLU A 167 -3.14 -15.32 -4.07
CA GLU A 167 -3.34 -15.49 -5.52
C GLU A 167 -2.56 -14.40 -6.25
N ILE A 168 -1.85 -14.77 -7.32
CA ILE A 168 -1.19 -13.80 -8.21
C ILE A 168 -2.26 -13.18 -9.08
N THR A 169 -2.39 -11.85 -9.04
CA THR A 169 -3.39 -11.10 -9.80
C THR A 169 -2.81 -10.31 -10.94
N ALA A 170 -1.49 -10.09 -10.93
CA ALA A 170 -0.76 -9.46 -12.01
C ALA A 170 0.70 -9.94 -12.07
N GLU A 171 1.27 -9.92 -13.27
CA GLU A 171 2.65 -10.35 -13.53
C GLU A 171 3.26 -9.62 -14.73
N THR A 172 4.57 -9.70 -14.89
CA THR A 172 5.25 -9.34 -16.15
C THR A 172 5.22 -10.51 -17.14
N ALA A 173 5.58 -10.26 -18.39
CA ALA A 173 5.71 -11.32 -19.41
C ALA A 173 6.75 -12.39 -19.02
N GLU A 174 7.71 -12.02 -18.19
CA GLU A 174 8.76 -12.92 -17.67
C GLU A 174 8.31 -13.70 -16.42
N GLY A 175 7.10 -13.48 -15.94
CA GLY A 175 6.52 -14.20 -14.81
C GLY A 175 6.88 -13.63 -13.43
N GLU A 176 7.43 -12.41 -13.34
CA GLU A 176 7.64 -11.74 -12.05
C GLU A 176 6.28 -11.34 -11.45
N VAL A 177 6.07 -11.62 -10.17
CA VAL A 177 4.83 -11.30 -9.47
C VAL A 177 4.71 -9.79 -9.29
N MET A 178 3.68 -9.19 -9.90
CA MET A 178 3.42 -7.75 -9.88
C MET A 178 2.15 -7.37 -9.13
N GLY A 179 1.29 -8.31 -8.84
CA GLY A 179 0.09 -8.13 -8.05
C GLY A 179 -0.29 -9.39 -7.31
N LEU A 180 -0.80 -9.23 -6.10
CA LEU A 180 -1.34 -10.32 -5.30
C LEU A 180 -2.63 -9.92 -4.61
N ARG A 181 -3.41 -10.91 -4.21
CA ARG A 181 -4.50 -10.78 -3.25
C ARG A 181 -4.54 -11.98 -2.33
N HIS A 182 -5.10 -11.82 -1.14
CA HIS A 182 -5.48 -12.97 -0.33
C HIS A 182 -6.78 -13.59 -0.87
N ARG A 183 -6.89 -14.91 -0.80
CA ARG A 183 -8.04 -15.63 -1.40
C ARG A 183 -9.36 -15.35 -0.70
N THR A 184 -9.34 -15.06 0.59
CA THR A 184 -10.55 -14.90 1.42
C THR A 184 -10.54 -13.63 2.28
N LEU A 185 -9.38 -13.07 2.62
CA LEU A 185 -9.25 -11.84 3.40
C LEU A 185 -9.18 -10.61 2.49
N PRO A 186 -9.60 -9.43 2.95
CA PRO A 186 -9.59 -8.20 2.16
C PRO A 186 -8.16 -7.61 2.07
N ILE A 187 -7.23 -8.32 1.46
CA ILE A 187 -5.82 -7.94 1.36
C ILE A 187 -5.35 -8.00 -0.08
N TRP A 188 -4.76 -6.91 -0.55
CA TRP A 188 -4.22 -6.75 -1.91
C TRP A 188 -2.85 -6.10 -1.87
N GLY A 189 -2.06 -6.34 -2.90
CA GLY A 189 -0.77 -5.68 -3.06
C GLY A 189 -0.32 -5.58 -4.50
N VAL A 190 0.45 -4.53 -4.81
CA VAL A 190 1.14 -4.35 -6.09
C VAL A 190 2.62 -4.11 -5.87
N GLN A 191 3.47 -4.76 -6.69
CA GLN A 191 4.94 -4.60 -6.62
C GLN A 191 5.42 -3.30 -7.27
N PHE A 192 4.69 -2.78 -8.23
CA PHE A 192 4.98 -1.52 -8.92
C PHE A 192 4.42 -0.31 -8.16
N HIS A 193 4.70 0.90 -8.65
CA HIS A 193 4.32 2.17 -8.04
C HIS A 193 3.12 2.80 -8.77
N PRO A 194 1.88 2.62 -8.29
CA PRO A 194 0.70 3.24 -8.91
C PRO A 194 0.69 4.76 -8.79
N GLU A 195 1.43 5.33 -7.84
CA GLU A 195 1.57 6.76 -7.59
C GLU A 195 2.59 7.45 -8.49
N SER A 196 3.36 6.68 -9.25
CA SER A 196 4.32 7.26 -10.20
C SER A 196 3.60 7.86 -11.41
N ILE A 197 4.01 9.05 -11.83
CA ILE A 197 3.45 9.73 -13.01
C ILE A 197 3.62 8.92 -14.31
N ALA A 198 4.63 8.05 -14.36
CA ALA A 198 4.87 7.17 -15.50
C ALA A 198 4.12 5.84 -15.43
N THR A 199 3.30 5.63 -14.40
CA THR A 199 2.38 4.49 -14.31
C THR A 199 1.04 4.88 -14.92
N GLU A 200 0.68 4.17 -16.00
CA GLU A 200 -0.63 4.31 -16.61
C GLU A 200 -1.71 3.77 -15.65
N HIS A 201 -2.86 4.44 -15.61
CA HIS A 201 -4.02 4.02 -14.80
C HIS A 201 -3.78 3.91 -13.27
N GLY A 202 -2.72 4.50 -12.72
CA GLY A 202 -2.43 4.41 -11.29
C GLY A 202 -3.58 4.90 -10.41
N MET A 203 -4.19 6.05 -10.74
CA MET A 203 -5.36 6.57 -10.03
C MET A 203 -6.57 5.61 -10.08
N ASN A 204 -6.75 4.88 -11.18
CA ASN A 204 -7.83 3.89 -11.30
C ASN A 204 -7.61 2.70 -10.35
N ILE A 205 -6.36 2.25 -10.17
CA ILE A 205 -6.00 1.19 -9.22
C ILE A 205 -6.37 1.62 -7.79
N LEU A 206 -5.99 2.85 -7.39
CA LEU A 206 -6.32 3.39 -6.07
C LEU A 206 -7.84 3.54 -5.88
N LYS A 207 -8.54 4.01 -6.91
CA LYS A 207 -10.02 4.11 -6.90
C LYS A 207 -10.67 2.72 -6.78
N ASN A 208 -10.14 1.73 -7.50
CA ASN A 208 -10.63 0.35 -7.40
C ASN A 208 -10.44 -0.17 -5.97
N PHE A 209 -9.25 0.03 -5.35
CA PHE A 209 -9.03 -0.35 -3.94
C PHE A 209 -10.08 0.25 -3.01
N LEU A 210 -10.46 1.51 -3.17
CA LEU A 210 -11.48 2.16 -2.34
C LEU A 210 -12.88 1.52 -2.50
N SER A 211 -13.13 0.82 -3.59
CA SER A 211 -14.39 0.13 -3.84
C SER A 211 -14.44 -1.31 -3.31
N LEU A 212 -13.29 -1.86 -2.89
CA LEU A 212 -13.18 -3.22 -2.34
C LEU A 212 -13.51 -3.21 -0.83
N ASN A 213 -14.12 -4.29 -0.36
CA ASN A 213 -14.52 -4.49 1.05
C ASN A 213 -13.95 -5.79 1.59
#